data_340df71195618143198ed18862f00f4f
#
_entry.id   340df71195618143198ed18862f00f4f
#
_cell.length_a   1.000
_cell.length_b   1.000
_cell.length_c   1.000
_cell.angle_alpha   90.00
_cell.angle_beta   90.00
_cell.angle_gamma   90.00
#
_symmetry.space_group_name_H-M   'P 1'
#
loop_
_entity.id
_entity.type
_entity.pdbx_description
1 polymer ?
#
loop_
_entity_poly.entity_id
_entity_poly.type
_entity_poly.pdbx_seq_one_letter_code
_entity_poly.pdbx_strand_id
1 'polypeptide(L)'
;MNTYRMMNRYRKTKAVASLFGLLLIMGLTSNATAQESPTLSFVRHNYDLFSESMGVGAGASYGRTHYIYTSPTSIFRNDVKGITASWTTKYLPNEEIGPDTGRSVYNALSLGWRIKQHAILVGARYAHSPKILTSNHYGDGRMLTPRDLSVDLGYAIQISDAWSAYAIGHFVMSQINKIAYTGGGSIGVGYAPQAINGVVPTHWSLALRNVGGLVQYGKAGGKYRMPGSVTFSGDAAYQLCSDWLLQGMVSADYVLQPLKSKVYTAGGGLSLTYHKGLSMRLGGAFTNHMSYLSMGVGYHLLERIDLNLSYRLCTQDRAFNQFGVGLSFDLGKTRDTSKTFVY
;
A
#
# COMPACT_ATOMS: atom_id res chain seq x y z
N MET A 1 -36.85 -5.92 -24.26
CA MET A 1 -36.23 -5.13 -23.16
C MET A 1 -34.94 -5.72 -22.62
N ASN A 2 -34.61 -6.99 -22.83
CA ASN A 2 -33.37 -7.64 -22.36
C ASN A 2 -32.13 -7.37 -23.18
N THR A 3 -32.24 -7.17 -24.48
CA THR A 3 -31.10 -7.00 -25.41
C THR A 3 -30.37 -5.67 -25.19
N TYR A 4 -31.08 -4.60 -24.87
CA TYR A 4 -30.50 -3.28 -24.59
C TYR A 4 -29.67 -3.26 -23.29
N ARG A 5 -30.05 -4.04 -22.28
CA ARG A 5 -29.29 -4.19 -21.03
C ARG A 5 -28.01 -5.01 -21.22
N MET A 6 -28.01 -6.04 -22.07
CA MET A 6 -26.81 -6.81 -22.39
C MET A 6 -25.78 -5.98 -23.17
N MET A 7 -26.24 -5.19 -24.15
CA MET A 7 -25.36 -4.37 -24.97
C MET A 7 -24.67 -3.25 -24.16
N ASN A 8 -25.36 -2.70 -23.18
CA ASN A 8 -24.77 -1.67 -22.28
C ASN A 8 -23.78 -2.26 -21.29
N ARG A 9 -23.95 -3.52 -20.85
CA ARG A 9 -22.99 -4.26 -20.04
C ARG A 9 -21.72 -4.56 -20.84
N TYR A 10 -21.83 -4.99 -22.08
CA TYR A 10 -20.70 -5.31 -22.96
C TYR A 10 -19.86 -4.07 -23.33
N ARG A 11 -20.48 -2.90 -23.50
CA ARG A 11 -19.77 -1.63 -23.70
C ARG A 11 -18.98 -1.18 -22.47
N LYS A 12 -19.50 -1.36 -21.26
CA LYS A 12 -18.81 -0.99 -20.01
C LYS A 12 -17.62 -1.88 -19.73
N THR A 13 -17.71 -3.19 -19.97
CA THR A 13 -16.57 -4.12 -19.80
C THR A 13 -15.46 -3.84 -20.83
N LYS A 14 -15.80 -3.49 -22.06
CA LYS A 14 -14.80 -3.07 -23.07
C LYS A 14 -14.09 -1.78 -22.69
N ALA A 15 -14.78 -0.80 -22.10
CA ALA A 15 -14.18 0.45 -21.64
C ALA A 15 -13.18 0.25 -20.53
N VAL A 16 -13.46 -0.64 -19.56
CA VAL A 16 -12.54 -0.98 -18.47
C VAL A 16 -11.32 -1.74 -19.01
N ALA A 17 -11.51 -2.71 -19.89
CA ALA A 17 -10.42 -3.46 -20.53
C ALA A 17 -9.53 -2.55 -21.41
N SER A 18 -10.12 -1.58 -22.12
CA SER A 18 -9.38 -0.60 -22.93
C SER A 18 -8.58 0.38 -22.05
N LEU A 19 -9.11 0.79 -20.91
CA LEU A 19 -8.41 1.64 -19.97
C LEU A 19 -7.20 0.92 -19.36
N PHE A 20 -7.34 -0.37 -19.04
CA PHE A 20 -6.24 -1.23 -18.59
C PHE A 20 -5.16 -1.42 -19.67
N GLY A 21 -5.58 -1.63 -20.93
CA GLY A 21 -4.68 -1.73 -22.07
C GLY A 21 -3.91 -0.43 -22.33
N LEU A 22 -4.57 0.73 -22.18
CA LEU A 22 -3.95 2.04 -22.37
C LEU A 22 -2.93 2.37 -21.27
N LEU A 23 -3.21 2.01 -20.02
CA LEU A 23 -2.27 2.13 -18.90
C LEU A 23 -1.04 1.24 -19.08
N LEU A 24 -1.23 0.02 -19.61
CA LEU A 24 -0.13 -0.90 -19.97
C LEU A 24 0.78 -0.33 -21.06
N ILE A 25 0.21 0.32 -22.09
CA ILE A 25 0.95 0.89 -23.22
C ILE A 25 1.70 2.17 -22.81
N MET A 26 1.13 3.01 -21.97
CA MET A 26 1.80 4.23 -21.48
C MET A 26 3.02 3.94 -20.61
N GLY A 27 3.08 2.78 -19.92
CA GLY A 27 4.21 2.36 -19.12
C GLY A 27 5.47 1.97 -19.90
N LEU A 28 5.35 1.67 -21.19
CA LEU A 28 6.44 1.13 -22.01
C LEU A 28 7.36 2.18 -22.66
N THR A 29 7.06 3.48 -22.55
CA THR A 29 7.72 4.51 -23.35
C THR A 29 8.56 5.55 -22.59
N SER A 30 8.72 5.46 -21.28
CA SER A 30 9.44 6.48 -20.51
C SER A 30 10.86 6.07 -20.12
N ASN A 31 11.85 6.54 -20.89
CA ASN A 31 13.28 6.55 -20.52
C ASN A 31 13.62 7.76 -19.64
N ALA A 32 12.83 8.09 -18.64
CA ALA A 32 13.11 9.20 -17.74
C ALA A 32 13.94 8.69 -16.55
N THR A 33 15.19 9.07 -16.45
CA THR A 33 16.02 8.87 -15.26
C THR A 33 15.54 9.80 -14.14
N ALA A 34 14.56 9.36 -13.38
CA ALA A 34 14.13 10.07 -12.18
C ALA A 34 14.87 9.51 -10.98
N GLN A 35 15.53 10.39 -10.23
CA GLN A 35 16.24 10.01 -9.02
C GLN A 35 15.26 10.06 -7.84
N GLU A 36 14.89 8.90 -7.28
CA GLU A 36 14.20 8.86 -5.99
C GLU A 36 15.07 9.45 -4.88
N SER A 37 14.44 10.17 -3.94
CA SER A 37 15.13 10.53 -2.71
C SER A 37 15.37 9.26 -1.90
N PRO A 38 16.60 8.85 -1.65
CA PRO A 38 16.87 7.61 -0.90
C PRO A 38 16.46 7.73 0.57
N THR A 39 16.23 8.95 1.04
CA THR A 39 15.95 9.24 2.44
C THR A 39 14.49 8.97 2.78
N LEU A 40 14.24 8.18 3.83
CA LEU A 40 12.91 7.85 4.36
C LEU A 40 11.99 7.14 3.34
N SER A 41 12.54 6.40 2.37
CA SER A 41 11.75 5.65 1.38
C SER A 41 10.76 4.68 2.02
N PHE A 42 11.07 4.16 3.22
CA PHE A 42 10.24 3.21 3.95
C PHE A 42 8.82 3.72 4.25
N VAL A 43 8.60 5.04 4.35
CA VAL A 43 7.26 5.60 4.59
C VAL A 43 6.34 5.47 3.37
N ARG A 44 6.90 5.21 2.18
CA ARG A 44 6.16 5.01 0.94
C ARG A 44 5.84 3.53 0.63
N HIS A 45 6.43 2.58 1.37
CA HIS A 45 6.15 1.18 1.15
C HIS A 45 4.67 0.85 1.46
N ASN A 46 4.08 0.01 0.61
CA ASN A 46 2.78 -0.58 0.91
C ASN A 46 2.99 -1.76 1.87
N TYR A 47 2.47 -1.69 3.05
CA TYR A 47 2.56 -2.76 4.07
C TYR A 47 1.35 -3.71 4.06
N ASP A 48 0.28 -3.39 3.32
CA ASP A 48 -0.82 -4.31 3.09
C ASP A 48 -0.48 -5.25 1.93
N LEU A 49 -0.08 -6.47 2.26
CA LEU A 49 0.35 -7.46 1.27
C LEU A 49 -0.79 -7.89 0.33
N PHE A 50 -2.05 -7.68 0.72
CA PHE A 50 -3.19 -7.93 -0.15
C PHE A 50 -3.17 -7.00 -1.36
N SER A 51 -3.13 -5.70 -1.14
CA SER A 51 -3.10 -4.71 -2.23
C SER A 51 -1.74 -4.65 -2.93
N GLU A 52 -0.63 -4.85 -2.21
CA GLU A 52 0.70 -4.90 -2.80
C GLU A 52 0.84 -6.02 -3.85
N SER A 53 0.32 -7.21 -3.54
CA SER A 53 0.37 -8.34 -4.48
C SER A 53 -0.51 -8.15 -5.73
N MET A 54 -1.36 -7.14 -5.73
CA MET A 54 -2.08 -6.65 -6.92
C MET A 54 -1.39 -5.47 -7.61
N GLY A 55 -0.12 -5.20 -7.30
CA GLY A 55 0.64 -4.12 -7.93
C GLY A 55 0.25 -2.71 -7.47
N VAL A 56 -0.54 -2.59 -6.42
CA VAL A 56 -1.02 -1.30 -5.94
C VAL A 56 -0.04 -0.74 -4.91
N GLY A 57 0.28 0.55 -5.05
CA GLY A 57 1.14 1.27 -4.13
C GLY A 57 0.53 1.50 -2.75
N ALA A 58 1.31 2.12 -1.86
CA ALA A 58 0.78 2.60 -0.59
C ALA A 58 -0.32 3.64 -0.85
N GLY A 59 -1.49 3.51 -0.26
CA GLY A 59 -2.65 4.36 -0.57
C GLY A 59 -3.71 3.67 -1.40
N ALA A 60 -3.64 2.34 -1.43
CA ALA A 60 -4.69 1.50 -1.99
C ALA A 60 -6.05 1.92 -1.44
N SER A 61 -7.04 2.00 -2.32
CA SER A 61 -8.42 2.34 -1.94
C SER A 61 -9.03 1.33 -0.97
N TYR A 62 -8.63 0.08 -1.12
CA TYR A 62 -9.08 -1.02 -0.31
C TYR A 62 -7.89 -1.80 0.24
N GLY A 63 -7.73 -1.79 1.55
CA GLY A 63 -6.81 -2.66 2.29
C GLY A 63 -7.59 -3.60 3.18
N ARG A 64 -7.10 -4.80 3.38
CA ARG A 64 -7.63 -5.73 4.39
C ARG A 64 -6.87 -5.63 5.71
N THR A 65 -5.64 -5.13 5.62
CA THR A 65 -4.72 -5.01 6.75
C THR A 65 -4.12 -3.61 6.77
N HIS A 66 -3.51 -3.22 7.85
CA HIS A 66 -2.77 -1.94 7.94
C HIS A 66 -3.54 -0.72 7.41
N TYR A 67 -4.79 -0.55 7.82
CA TYR A 67 -5.64 0.56 7.35
C TYR A 67 -4.96 1.92 7.43
N ILE A 68 -4.14 2.18 8.46
CA ILE A 68 -3.39 3.44 8.60
C ILE A 68 -2.38 3.65 7.47
N TYR A 69 -1.85 2.58 6.84
CA TYR A 69 -0.83 2.65 5.80
C TYR A 69 -1.38 2.51 4.37
N THR A 70 -2.63 2.11 4.23
CA THR A 70 -3.35 2.06 2.96
C THR A 70 -4.37 3.20 2.88
N SER A 71 -5.65 2.89 2.97
CA SER A 71 -6.71 3.89 3.09
C SER A 71 -7.45 3.68 4.42
N PRO A 72 -7.29 4.57 5.40
CA PRO A 72 -8.03 4.52 6.65
C PRO A 72 -9.54 4.41 6.49
N THR A 73 -10.07 4.95 5.40
CA THR A 73 -11.51 4.91 5.09
C THR A 73 -12.03 3.51 4.77
N SER A 74 -11.15 2.57 4.36
CA SER A 74 -11.54 1.18 4.07
C SER A 74 -11.97 0.41 5.33
N ILE A 75 -11.65 0.88 6.54
CA ILE A 75 -12.14 0.29 7.80
C ILE A 75 -13.67 0.37 7.94
N PHE A 76 -14.30 1.37 7.32
CA PHE A 76 -15.77 1.52 7.33
C PHE A 76 -16.46 0.58 6.36
N ARG A 77 -15.75 0.17 5.32
CA ARG A 77 -16.25 -0.70 4.26
C ARG A 77 -16.16 -2.18 4.63
N ASN A 78 -15.08 -2.56 5.30
CA ASN A 78 -14.86 -3.94 5.72
C ASN A 78 -15.63 -4.22 6.99
N ASP A 79 -16.87 -4.27 7.11
CA ASP A 79 -17.69 -4.63 8.29
C ASP A 79 -16.90 -4.87 9.61
N VAL A 80 -15.78 -4.19 9.75
CA VAL A 80 -14.94 -4.25 10.93
C VAL A 80 -15.75 -3.68 12.09
N LYS A 81 -16.02 -4.51 13.06
CA LYS A 81 -16.73 -4.12 14.28
C LYS A 81 -15.77 -4.30 15.44
N GLY A 82 -15.12 -3.22 15.86
CA GLY A 82 -14.21 -3.28 17.00
C GLY A 82 -12.75 -3.04 16.64
N ILE A 83 -11.86 -3.88 17.12
CA ILE A 83 -10.41 -3.71 17.03
C ILE A 83 -9.84 -4.65 15.98
N THR A 84 -8.95 -4.13 15.13
CA THR A 84 -8.11 -4.91 14.22
C THR A 84 -6.65 -4.71 14.58
N ALA A 85 -5.86 -5.77 14.48
CA ALA A 85 -4.41 -5.71 14.63
C ALA A 85 -3.75 -6.33 13.39
N SER A 86 -2.67 -5.73 12.90
CA SER A 86 -1.97 -6.24 11.72
C SER A 86 -0.46 -6.12 11.90
N TRP A 87 0.25 -7.14 11.45
CA TRP A 87 1.70 -7.19 11.40
C TRP A 87 2.18 -7.66 10.03
N THR A 88 3.21 -7.02 9.52
CA THR A 88 3.84 -7.37 8.25
C THR A 88 5.34 -7.26 8.37
N THR A 89 6.04 -8.24 7.81
CA THR A 89 7.49 -8.21 7.60
C THR A 89 7.77 -8.42 6.11
N LYS A 90 8.71 -7.62 5.57
CA LYS A 90 9.20 -7.74 4.21
C LYS A 90 10.70 -7.85 4.18
N TYR A 91 11.20 -8.69 3.30
CA TYR A 91 12.62 -8.94 3.07
C TYR A 91 13.00 -8.57 1.66
N LEU A 92 14.10 -7.82 1.50
CA LEU A 92 14.76 -7.63 0.22
C LEU A 92 16.09 -8.38 0.27
N PRO A 93 16.30 -9.35 -0.63
CA PRO A 93 17.61 -9.96 -0.81
C PRO A 93 18.53 -8.93 -1.49
N ASN A 94 19.57 -8.48 -0.80
CA ASN A 94 20.57 -7.56 -1.38
C ASN A 94 21.76 -8.39 -1.85
N GLU A 95 21.61 -9.04 -2.99
CA GLU A 95 22.66 -9.92 -3.54
C GLU A 95 23.90 -9.16 -4.04
N GLU A 96 23.75 -7.88 -4.43
CA GLU A 96 24.81 -7.09 -5.04
C GLU A 96 25.80 -6.46 -4.05
N ILE A 97 25.44 -6.32 -2.76
CA ILE A 97 26.29 -5.63 -1.78
C ILE A 97 27.26 -6.58 -1.08
N GLY A 98 27.15 -7.88 -1.36
CA GLY A 98 27.96 -8.95 -0.79
C GLY A 98 27.30 -9.65 0.40
N PRO A 99 27.67 -10.92 0.66
CA PRO A 99 27.01 -11.79 1.63
C PRO A 99 27.12 -11.28 3.08
N ASP A 100 28.11 -10.49 3.40
CA ASP A 100 28.39 -10.03 4.77
C ASP A 100 27.68 -8.71 5.13
N THR A 101 26.99 -8.05 4.20
CA THR A 101 26.36 -6.74 4.42
C THR A 101 24.97 -6.83 5.04
N GLY A 102 24.34 -8.00 4.96
CA GLY A 102 22.98 -8.24 5.51
C GLY A 102 21.87 -7.93 4.50
N ARG A 103 20.64 -7.90 4.97
CA ARG A 103 19.42 -7.73 4.16
C ARG A 103 18.65 -6.50 4.62
N SER A 104 17.89 -5.90 3.70
CA SER A 104 16.88 -4.92 4.10
C SER A 104 15.64 -5.64 4.65
N VAL A 105 15.17 -5.17 5.80
CA VAL A 105 13.97 -5.67 6.45
C VAL A 105 13.04 -4.50 6.75
N TYR A 106 11.79 -4.64 6.38
CA TYR A 106 10.76 -3.66 6.65
C TYR A 106 9.65 -4.32 7.47
N ASN A 107 9.36 -3.75 8.64
CA ASN A 107 8.31 -4.21 9.52
C ASN A 107 7.25 -3.13 9.69
N ALA A 108 6.00 -3.55 9.81
CA ALA A 108 4.90 -2.69 10.20
C ALA A 108 3.99 -3.40 11.19
N LEU A 109 3.58 -2.65 12.21
CA LEU A 109 2.54 -3.03 13.14
C LEU A 109 1.46 -1.96 13.12
N SER A 110 0.21 -2.34 13.13
CA SER A 110 -0.89 -1.38 13.21
C SER A 110 -2.09 -1.91 13.97
N LEU A 111 -2.79 -0.98 14.60
CA LEU A 111 -4.05 -1.20 15.28
C LEU A 111 -5.08 -0.25 14.70
N GLY A 112 -6.29 -0.73 14.49
CA GLY A 112 -7.44 0.07 14.10
C GLY A 112 -8.60 -0.21 15.04
N TRP A 113 -9.24 0.83 15.57
CA TRP A 113 -10.41 0.71 16.41
C TRP A 113 -11.56 1.51 15.81
N ARG A 114 -12.56 0.82 15.30
CA ARG A 114 -13.78 1.44 14.78
C ARG A 114 -14.84 1.55 15.84
N ILE A 115 -15.36 2.77 16.03
CA ILE A 115 -16.44 3.11 16.93
C ILE A 115 -17.52 3.81 16.10
N LYS A 116 -18.53 3.06 15.67
CA LYS A 116 -19.61 3.57 14.78
C LYS A 116 -19.07 4.23 13.51
N GLN A 117 -19.23 5.55 13.39
CA GLN A 117 -18.77 6.37 12.26
C GLN A 117 -17.34 6.90 12.44
N HIS A 118 -16.66 6.58 13.51
CA HIS A 118 -15.32 7.04 13.85
C HIS A 118 -14.35 5.87 13.87
N ALA A 119 -13.09 6.13 13.53
CA ALA A 119 -12.03 5.15 13.74
C ALA A 119 -10.75 5.84 14.21
N ILE A 120 -10.09 5.24 15.19
CA ILE A 120 -8.77 5.61 15.68
C ILE A 120 -7.79 4.56 15.17
N LEU A 121 -6.66 5.01 14.65
CA LEU A 121 -5.66 4.16 14.04
C LEU A 121 -4.30 4.50 14.65
N VAL A 122 -3.55 3.48 15.01
CA VAL A 122 -2.18 3.62 15.53
C VAL A 122 -1.29 2.69 14.71
N GLY A 123 -0.08 3.15 14.40
CA GLY A 123 0.87 2.33 13.67
C GLY A 123 2.30 2.60 14.05
N ALA A 124 3.16 1.62 13.80
CA ALA A 124 4.60 1.73 13.87
C ALA A 124 5.21 1.03 12.66
N ARG A 125 6.20 1.67 12.04
CA ARG A 125 7.01 1.08 10.95
C ARG A 125 8.46 1.13 11.34
N TYR A 126 9.18 0.05 11.08
CA TYR A 126 10.61 -0.06 11.31
C TYR A 126 11.28 -0.59 10.04
N ALA A 127 12.32 0.09 9.61
CA ALA A 127 13.15 -0.32 8.50
C ALA A 127 14.60 -0.49 8.95
N HIS A 128 15.20 -1.55 8.51
CA HIS A 128 16.62 -1.86 8.73
C HIS A 128 17.25 -2.10 7.36
N SER A 129 18.28 -1.33 7.05
CA SER A 129 19.04 -1.47 5.79
C SER A 129 20.31 -2.29 6.01
N PRO A 130 20.90 -2.83 4.94
CA PRO A 130 22.22 -3.48 5.00
C PRO A 130 23.29 -2.57 5.59
N LYS A 131 24.35 -3.18 6.05
CA LYS A 131 25.54 -2.44 6.48
C LYS A 131 26.17 -1.71 5.29
N ILE A 132 26.50 -0.45 5.48
CA ILE A 132 27.17 0.39 4.48
C ILE A 132 28.58 0.68 4.97
N LEU A 133 29.57 0.35 4.16
CA LEU A 133 30.96 0.75 4.43
C LEU A 133 31.14 2.22 4.05
N THR A 134 31.44 3.05 5.02
CA THR A 134 31.82 4.45 4.77
C THR A 134 33.29 4.60 5.04
N SER A 135 34.05 5.19 4.12
CA SER A 135 35.43 5.57 4.34
C SER A 135 35.51 7.06 4.67
N ASN A 136 36.39 7.41 5.62
CA ASN A 136 36.78 8.79 5.83
C ASN A 136 37.86 9.19 4.82
N HIS A 137 38.27 10.49 4.83
CA HIS A 137 39.29 11.02 3.94
C HIS A 137 40.68 10.36 4.11
N TYR A 138 40.89 9.62 5.21
CA TYR A 138 42.13 8.94 5.56
C TYR A 138 42.08 7.43 5.30
N GLY A 139 41.01 6.91 4.69
CA GLY A 139 40.87 5.49 4.34
C GLY A 139 40.34 4.60 5.45
N ASP A 140 40.07 5.13 6.66
CA ASP A 140 39.49 4.34 7.73
C ASP A 140 38.00 4.02 7.41
N GLY A 141 37.74 2.75 7.17
CA GLY A 141 36.39 2.24 6.92
C GLY A 141 35.60 2.09 8.19
N ARG A 142 34.34 2.59 8.20
CA ARG A 142 33.39 2.36 9.27
C ARG A 142 32.12 1.74 8.72
N MET A 143 31.69 0.62 9.32
CA MET A 143 30.42 -0.01 9.00
C MET A 143 29.28 0.72 9.71
N LEU A 144 28.32 1.23 8.95
CA LEU A 144 27.10 1.85 9.45
C LEU A 144 25.91 0.96 9.10
N THR A 145 24.94 0.89 10.00
CA THR A 145 23.67 0.18 9.78
C THR A 145 22.54 1.19 9.84
N PRO A 146 22.02 1.66 8.68
CA PRO A 146 20.88 2.58 8.67
C PRO A 146 19.62 1.93 9.27
N ARG A 147 18.92 2.72 10.06
CA ARG A 147 17.66 2.30 10.70
C ARG A 147 16.67 3.46 10.68
N ASP A 148 15.44 3.15 10.36
CA ASP A 148 14.34 4.11 10.34
C ASP A 148 13.17 3.59 11.16
N LEU A 149 12.53 4.48 11.90
CA LEU A 149 11.35 4.18 12.71
C LEU A 149 10.30 5.26 12.45
N SER A 150 9.04 4.90 12.29
CA SER A 150 7.94 5.84 12.41
C SER A 150 6.91 5.36 13.42
N VAL A 151 6.30 6.33 14.11
CA VAL A 151 5.11 6.13 14.94
C VAL A 151 4.03 7.02 14.37
N ASP A 152 2.87 6.45 14.11
CA ASP A 152 1.81 7.08 13.33
C ASP A 152 0.50 7.03 14.13
N LEU A 153 -0.23 8.15 14.15
CA LEU A 153 -1.54 8.27 14.77
C LEU A 153 -2.53 8.80 13.73
N GLY A 154 -3.62 8.09 13.53
CA GLY A 154 -4.63 8.41 12.55
C GLY A 154 -6.03 8.50 13.14
N TYR A 155 -6.85 9.33 12.52
CA TYR A 155 -8.28 9.43 12.77
C TYR A 155 -9.01 9.41 11.44
N ALA A 156 -10.09 8.61 11.37
CA ALA A 156 -10.96 8.57 10.22
C ALA A 156 -12.42 8.73 10.65
N ILE A 157 -13.22 9.32 9.77
CA ILE A 157 -14.64 9.56 10.00
C ILE A 157 -15.45 9.21 8.75
N GLN A 158 -16.54 8.51 8.96
CA GLN A 158 -17.58 8.29 7.95
C GLN A 158 -18.57 9.46 7.99
N ILE A 159 -18.54 10.31 6.96
CA ILE A 159 -19.34 11.53 6.86
C ILE A 159 -20.77 11.20 6.40
N SER A 160 -20.87 10.23 5.49
CA SER A 160 -22.14 9.69 5.01
C SER A 160 -21.95 8.21 4.62
N ASP A 161 -23.00 7.55 4.16
CA ASP A 161 -22.92 6.15 3.70
C ASP A 161 -21.91 5.96 2.56
N ALA A 162 -21.69 6.98 1.74
CA ALA A 162 -20.79 6.93 0.60
C ALA A 162 -19.45 7.64 0.84
N TRP A 163 -19.39 8.66 1.72
CA TRP A 163 -18.22 9.50 1.91
C TRP A 163 -17.57 9.31 3.26
N SER A 164 -16.25 9.23 3.24
CA SER A 164 -15.41 9.19 4.44
C SER A 164 -14.14 9.99 4.25
N ALA A 165 -13.53 10.44 5.34
CA ALA A 165 -12.30 11.21 5.33
C ALA A 165 -11.38 10.76 6.45
N TYR A 166 -10.08 11.12 6.35
CA TYR A 166 -9.11 10.82 7.37
C TYR A 166 -7.97 11.83 7.44
N ALA A 167 -7.30 11.84 8.58
CA ALA A 167 -6.03 12.51 8.80
C ALA A 167 -5.10 11.60 9.61
N ILE A 168 -3.80 11.63 9.32
CA ILE A 168 -2.75 10.88 10.02
C ILE A 168 -1.59 11.82 10.30
N GLY A 169 -1.06 11.78 11.52
CA GLY A 169 0.20 12.38 11.90
C GLY A 169 1.31 11.33 11.94
N HIS A 170 2.49 11.67 11.46
CA HIS A 170 3.67 10.84 11.41
C HIS A 170 4.79 11.46 12.23
N PHE A 171 5.38 10.71 13.15
CA PHE A 171 6.65 11.02 13.78
C PHE A 171 7.69 10.02 13.26
N VAL A 172 8.79 10.53 12.72
CA VAL A 172 9.82 9.72 12.07
C VAL A 172 11.18 9.99 12.69
N MET A 173 11.88 8.93 13.06
CA MET A 173 13.26 8.91 13.48
C MET A 173 14.06 8.14 12.42
N SER A 174 15.17 8.71 11.98
CA SER A 174 16.08 8.07 11.04
C SER A 174 17.51 8.13 11.58
N GLN A 175 18.24 7.04 11.48
CA GLN A 175 19.61 6.90 11.93
C GLN A 175 20.46 6.32 10.81
N ILE A 176 21.47 7.08 10.37
CA ILE A 176 22.55 6.59 9.51
C ILE A 176 23.83 6.58 10.35
N ASN A 177 24.50 7.71 10.45
CA ASN A 177 25.61 7.94 11.38
C ASN A 177 25.16 8.73 12.63
N LYS A 178 24.23 9.66 12.42
CA LYS A 178 23.57 10.46 13.47
C LYS A 178 22.09 10.26 13.40
N ILE A 179 21.41 10.47 14.53
CA ILE A 179 19.97 10.40 14.61
C ILE A 179 19.40 11.73 14.12
N ALA A 180 18.35 11.64 13.31
CA ALA A 180 17.56 12.75 12.83
C ALA A 180 16.07 12.48 13.05
N TYR A 181 15.30 13.52 13.31
CA TYR A 181 13.87 13.45 13.54
C TYR A 181 13.14 14.33 12.56
N THR A 182 11.94 13.93 12.19
CA THR A 182 11.02 14.75 11.40
C THR A 182 9.59 14.36 11.73
N GLY A 183 8.66 15.25 11.39
CA GLY A 183 7.23 14.99 11.46
C GLY A 183 6.56 15.27 10.13
N GLY A 184 5.43 14.68 9.92
CA GLY A 184 4.62 14.87 8.73
C GLY A 184 3.18 14.45 8.92
N GLY A 185 2.40 14.50 7.86
CA GLY A 185 1.01 14.07 7.89
C GLY A 185 0.51 13.56 6.55
N SER A 186 -0.63 12.93 6.62
CA SER A 186 -1.39 12.47 5.45
C SER A 186 -2.87 12.80 5.66
N ILE A 187 -3.55 13.23 4.61
CA ILE A 187 -5.00 13.44 4.60
C ILE A 187 -5.59 12.80 3.36
N GLY A 188 -6.82 12.37 3.44
CA GLY A 188 -7.48 11.80 2.28
C GLY A 188 -8.98 11.61 2.46
N VAL A 189 -9.61 11.32 1.34
CA VAL A 189 -11.05 11.06 1.25
C VAL A 189 -11.29 9.73 0.55
N GLY A 190 -12.33 9.04 0.95
CA GLY A 190 -12.82 7.82 0.31
C GLY A 190 -14.26 7.99 -0.13
N TYR A 191 -14.57 7.46 -1.30
CA TYR A 191 -15.91 7.43 -1.86
C TYR A 191 -16.30 5.99 -2.19
N ALA A 192 -17.33 5.48 -1.55
CA ALA A 192 -17.86 4.14 -1.74
C ALA A 192 -19.37 4.24 -1.97
N PRO A 193 -19.83 4.40 -3.22
CA PRO A 193 -21.24 4.46 -3.51
C PRO A 193 -21.93 3.15 -3.12
N GLN A 194 -23.17 3.24 -2.66
CA GLN A 194 -23.97 2.06 -2.38
C GLN A 194 -24.18 1.25 -3.67
N ALA A 195 -24.18 -0.07 -3.55
CA ALA A 195 -24.49 -0.95 -4.67
C ALA A 195 -25.92 -0.70 -5.13
N ILE A 196 -26.11 -0.33 -6.39
CA ILE A 196 -27.43 -0.12 -6.98
C ILE A 196 -27.74 -1.32 -7.88
N ASN A 197 -28.76 -2.10 -7.54
CA ASN A 197 -29.31 -3.18 -8.37
C ASN A 197 -28.27 -4.17 -8.91
N GLY A 198 -27.42 -4.73 -8.05
CA GLY A 198 -26.41 -5.72 -8.44
C GLY A 198 -25.23 -5.14 -9.21
N VAL A 199 -25.03 -3.83 -9.16
CA VAL A 199 -23.80 -3.18 -9.64
C VAL A 199 -22.71 -3.45 -8.63
N VAL A 200 -21.55 -3.83 -9.13
CA VAL A 200 -20.33 -4.11 -8.37
C VAL A 200 -20.00 -2.95 -7.43
N PRO A 201 -19.83 -3.18 -6.14
CA PRO A 201 -19.38 -2.14 -5.24
C PRO A 201 -18.00 -1.64 -5.68
N THR A 202 -17.89 -0.33 -5.83
CA THR A 202 -16.64 0.34 -6.15
C THR A 202 -16.21 1.22 -5.00
N HIS A 203 -14.93 1.38 -4.82
CA HIS A 203 -14.40 2.34 -3.86
C HIS A 203 -13.27 3.13 -4.51
N TRP A 204 -13.27 4.43 -4.28
CA TRP A 204 -12.29 5.37 -4.79
C TRP A 204 -11.65 6.09 -3.61
N SER A 205 -10.37 6.38 -3.71
CA SER A 205 -9.62 7.13 -2.69
C SER A 205 -8.72 8.14 -3.37
N LEU A 206 -8.69 9.35 -2.80
CA LEU A 206 -7.75 10.40 -3.14
C LEU A 206 -7.07 10.85 -1.86
N ALA A 207 -5.74 10.91 -1.87
CA ALA A 207 -4.96 11.23 -0.69
C ALA A 207 -3.73 12.07 -1.01
N LEU A 208 -3.41 12.98 -0.10
CA LEU A 208 -2.12 13.64 0.03
C LEU A 208 -1.38 12.95 1.18
N ARG A 209 -0.25 12.32 0.89
CA ARG A 209 0.43 11.41 1.81
C ARG A 209 1.83 11.89 2.17
N ASN A 210 2.23 11.61 3.42
CA ASN A 210 3.60 11.80 3.91
C ASN A 210 4.16 13.20 3.67
N VAL A 211 3.31 14.23 3.65
CA VAL A 211 3.77 15.63 3.55
C VAL A 211 4.37 16.01 4.88
N GLY A 212 5.66 16.35 4.89
CA GLY A 212 6.38 16.53 6.13
C GLY A 212 7.55 17.47 6.07
N GLY A 213 8.19 17.58 7.22
CA GLY A 213 9.33 18.43 7.49
C GLY A 213 10.62 17.94 6.84
N LEU A 214 11.68 18.62 7.21
CA LEU A 214 13.06 18.33 6.80
C LEU A 214 13.70 17.35 7.77
N VAL A 215 14.48 16.43 7.24
CA VAL A 215 15.41 15.57 7.98
C VAL A 215 16.82 16.13 7.80
N GLN A 216 17.56 16.28 8.87
CA GLN A 216 18.96 16.72 8.84
C GLN A 216 19.80 15.87 9.78
N TYR A 217 20.80 15.20 9.23
CA TYR A 217 21.74 14.35 9.98
C TYR A 217 22.91 15.18 10.52
N GLY A 218 22.70 15.78 11.70
CA GLY A 218 23.69 16.66 12.32
C GLY A 218 23.79 18.05 11.66
N LYS A 219 24.63 18.93 12.24
CA LYS A 219 24.72 20.36 11.81
C LYS A 219 25.27 20.52 10.39
N ALA A 220 26.21 19.68 9.99
CA ALA A 220 26.87 19.74 8.67
C ALA A 220 26.21 18.84 7.61
N GLY A 221 25.18 18.05 7.98
CA GLY A 221 24.50 17.13 7.06
C GLY A 221 23.54 17.83 6.11
N GLY A 222 23.32 17.23 4.95
CA GLY A 222 22.32 17.68 3.99
C GLY A 222 20.91 17.70 4.60
N LYS A 223 20.07 18.59 4.10
CA LYS A 223 18.66 18.67 4.46
C LYS A 223 17.82 17.92 3.42
N TYR A 224 17.05 16.94 3.84
CA TYR A 224 16.21 16.12 2.98
C TYR A 224 14.75 16.28 3.39
N ARG A 225 13.85 16.34 2.43
CA ARG A 225 12.40 16.36 2.71
C ARG A 225 11.84 14.96 2.80
N MET A 226 10.85 14.78 3.67
CA MET A 226 10.03 13.56 3.70
C MET A 226 9.34 13.38 2.33
N PRO A 227 9.32 12.17 1.74
CA PRO A 227 8.76 11.96 0.41
C PRO A 227 7.24 12.03 0.43
N GLY A 228 6.69 13.21 0.13
CA GLY A 228 5.26 13.44 0.02
C GLY A 228 4.72 13.10 -1.36
N SER A 229 3.52 12.55 -1.44
CA SER A 229 2.87 12.18 -2.70
C SER A 229 1.37 12.45 -2.72
N VAL A 230 0.82 12.58 -3.93
CA VAL A 230 -0.62 12.48 -4.20
C VAL A 230 -0.89 11.09 -4.72
N THR A 231 -1.88 10.41 -4.13
CA THR A 231 -2.27 9.06 -4.52
C THR A 231 -3.75 9.04 -4.89
N PHE A 232 -4.05 8.48 -6.04
CA PHE A 232 -5.41 8.14 -6.46
C PHE A 232 -5.50 6.63 -6.62
N SER A 233 -6.58 6.03 -6.14
CA SER A 233 -6.80 4.59 -6.28
C SER A 233 -8.28 4.24 -6.37
N GLY A 234 -8.57 3.10 -6.96
CA GLY A 234 -9.91 2.57 -7.07
C GLY A 234 -9.91 1.05 -7.10
N ASP A 235 -11.00 0.46 -6.61
CA ASP A 235 -11.23 -0.98 -6.68
C ASP A 235 -12.67 -1.29 -7.04
N ALA A 236 -12.88 -2.51 -7.54
CA ALA A 236 -14.18 -3.08 -7.81
C ALA A 236 -14.14 -4.57 -7.57
N ALA A 237 -15.24 -5.13 -7.04
CA ALA A 237 -15.37 -6.56 -6.81
C ALA A 237 -16.61 -7.09 -7.52
N TYR A 238 -16.54 -8.29 -8.08
CA TYR A 238 -17.60 -8.95 -8.81
C TYR A 238 -17.72 -10.42 -8.37
N GLN A 239 -18.92 -10.81 -7.96
CA GLN A 239 -19.22 -12.20 -7.63
C GLN A 239 -19.39 -12.99 -8.93
N LEU A 240 -18.47 -13.90 -9.23
CA LEU A 240 -18.53 -14.75 -10.42
C LEU A 240 -19.59 -15.84 -10.26
N CYS A 241 -19.60 -16.50 -9.11
CA CYS A 241 -20.62 -17.47 -8.67
C CYS A 241 -20.62 -17.52 -7.13
N SER A 242 -21.40 -18.43 -6.52
CA SER A 242 -21.51 -18.54 -5.06
C SER A 242 -20.17 -18.61 -4.33
N ASP A 243 -19.16 -19.22 -4.95
CA ASP A 243 -17.91 -19.57 -4.31
C ASP A 243 -16.72 -18.69 -4.74
N TRP A 244 -16.83 -17.96 -5.85
CA TRP A 244 -15.74 -17.21 -6.43
C TRP A 244 -16.02 -15.70 -6.48
N LEU A 245 -15.15 -14.94 -5.85
CA LEU A 245 -15.12 -13.48 -5.91
C LEU A 245 -13.91 -13.00 -6.69
N LEU A 246 -14.14 -12.23 -7.74
CA LEU A 246 -13.11 -11.51 -8.49
C LEU A 246 -13.05 -10.07 -8.00
N GLN A 247 -11.87 -9.58 -7.68
CA GLN A 247 -11.65 -8.18 -7.31
C GLN A 247 -10.53 -7.60 -8.17
N GLY A 248 -10.76 -6.42 -8.74
CA GLY A 248 -9.78 -5.63 -9.45
C GLY A 248 -9.41 -4.38 -8.66
N MET A 249 -8.16 -3.94 -8.74
CA MET A 249 -7.68 -2.72 -8.08
C MET A 249 -6.70 -1.99 -8.99
N VAL A 250 -6.74 -0.65 -8.94
CA VAL A 250 -5.81 0.24 -9.65
C VAL A 250 -5.36 1.36 -8.74
N SER A 251 -4.14 1.87 -8.95
CA SER A 251 -3.64 3.06 -8.27
C SER A 251 -2.70 3.87 -9.15
N ALA A 252 -2.65 5.17 -8.87
CA ALA A 252 -1.65 6.08 -9.40
C ALA A 252 -1.10 6.93 -8.25
N ASP A 253 0.20 7.08 -8.19
CA ASP A 253 0.93 7.85 -7.19
C ASP A 253 1.89 8.80 -7.88
N TYR A 254 1.91 10.06 -7.48
CA TYR A 254 2.83 11.07 -7.95
C TYR A 254 3.56 11.73 -6.79
N VAL A 255 4.89 11.67 -6.80
CA VAL A 255 5.75 12.23 -5.76
C VAL A 255 5.86 13.73 -5.93
N LEU A 256 5.38 14.46 -4.93
CA LEU A 256 5.43 15.92 -4.87
C LEU A 256 6.73 16.44 -4.25
N GLN A 257 7.32 15.67 -3.35
CA GLN A 257 8.51 16.05 -2.61
C GLN A 257 9.55 14.94 -2.61
N PRO A 258 10.80 15.24 -2.94
CA PRO A 258 11.31 16.53 -3.40
C PRO A 258 10.78 16.90 -4.79
N LEU A 259 10.54 18.17 -5.04
CA LEU A 259 9.93 18.69 -6.28
C LEU A 259 10.64 18.29 -7.59
N LYS A 260 11.92 17.91 -7.49
CA LYS A 260 12.73 17.49 -8.63
C LYS A 260 12.62 16.00 -8.97
N SER A 261 11.99 15.20 -8.11
CA SER A 261 11.99 13.74 -8.30
C SER A 261 11.19 13.29 -9.52
N LYS A 262 10.08 13.97 -9.84
CA LYS A 262 9.17 13.62 -10.96
C LYS A 262 8.84 12.10 -11.01
N VAL A 263 8.85 11.43 -9.86
CA VAL A 263 8.55 10.00 -9.78
C VAL A 263 7.05 9.80 -9.80
N TYR A 264 6.60 8.98 -10.71
CA TYR A 264 5.21 8.53 -10.76
C TYR A 264 5.14 7.01 -10.80
N THR A 265 4.11 6.47 -10.24
CA THR A 265 3.81 5.03 -10.23
C THR A 265 2.37 4.82 -10.63
N ALA A 266 2.12 3.91 -11.53
CA ALA A 266 0.78 3.44 -11.83
C ALA A 266 0.77 1.92 -11.75
N GLY A 267 -0.19 1.36 -11.06
CA GLY A 267 -0.25 -0.09 -10.87
C GLY A 267 -1.67 -0.60 -10.74
N GLY A 268 -1.80 -1.90 -10.87
CA GLY A 268 -3.07 -2.58 -10.71
C GLY A 268 -2.95 -4.08 -10.86
N GLY A 269 -4.01 -4.77 -10.50
CA GLY A 269 -4.07 -6.22 -10.55
C GLY A 269 -5.42 -6.78 -10.19
N LEU A 270 -5.44 -8.10 -10.11
CA LEU A 270 -6.63 -8.91 -9.86
C LEU A 270 -6.41 -9.84 -8.68
N SER A 271 -7.46 -10.07 -7.93
CA SER A 271 -7.56 -11.09 -6.88
C SER A 271 -8.73 -12.01 -7.18
N LEU A 272 -8.49 -13.29 -7.09
CA LEU A 272 -9.52 -14.33 -7.15
C LEU A 272 -9.61 -15.00 -5.78
N THR A 273 -10.76 -14.92 -5.13
CA THR A 273 -11.00 -15.49 -3.79
C THR A 273 -12.00 -16.64 -3.90
N TYR A 274 -11.63 -17.80 -3.32
CA TYR A 274 -12.43 -19.02 -3.27
C TYR A 274 -12.95 -19.28 -1.85
N HIS A 275 -14.24 -19.61 -1.74
CA HIS A 275 -14.94 -19.92 -0.47
C HIS A 275 -14.63 -18.92 0.68
N LYS A 276 -14.43 -17.65 0.33
CA LYS A 276 -14.10 -16.56 1.26
C LYS A 276 -12.81 -16.82 2.08
N GLY A 277 -12.08 -17.90 1.80
CA GLY A 277 -10.89 -18.29 2.54
C GLY A 277 -9.61 -18.09 1.74
N LEU A 278 -9.43 -18.84 0.66
CA LEU A 278 -8.22 -18.80 -0.15
C LEU A 278 -8.31 -17.68 -1.20
N SER A 279 -7.29 -16.84 -1.29
CA SER A 279 -7.17 -15.82 -2.33
C SER A 279 -5.84 -15.95 -3.08
N MET A 280 -5.90 -15.82 -4.41
CA MET A 280 -4.74 -15.72 -5.28
C MET A 280 -4.75 -14.37 -5.96
N ARG A 281 -3.58 -13.73 -6.07
CA ARG A 281 -3.46 -12.36 -6.54
C ARG A 281 -2.32 -12.23 -7.51
N LEU A 282 -2.52 -11.40 -8.53
CA LEU A 282 -1.52 -11.07 -9.54
C LEU A 282 -1.68 -9.61 -9.91
N GLY A 283 -0.56 -8.91 -10.08
CA GLY A 283 -0.56 -7.52 -10.47
C GLY A 283 0.79 -7.03 -10.95
N GLY A 284 0.86 -5.75 -11.21
CA GLY A 284 2.09 -5.09 -11.60
C GLY A 284 2.00 -3.60 -11.42
N ALA A 285 3.13 -2.95 -11.31
CA ALA A 285 3.23 -1.50 -11.31
C ALA A 285 4.32 -1.03 -12.24
N PHE A 286 4.03 0.07 -12.89
CA PHE A 286 4.91 0.78 -13.80
C PHE A 286 5.33 2.08 -13.14
N THR A 287 6.63 2.28 -13.04
CA THR A 287 7.18 3.54 -12.58
C THR A 287 8.18 4.02 -13.62
N ASN A 288 8.42 5.33 -13.65
CA ASN A 288 9.51 5.86 -14.47
C ASN A 288 10.90 5.57 -13.89
N HIS A 289 10.98 4.82 -12.80
CA HIS A 289 12.22 4.45 -12.15
C HIS A 289 12.41 2.93 -12.10
N MET A 290 11.42 2.19 -11.62
CA MET A 290 11.51 0.74 -11.49
C MET A 290 10.13 0.09 -11.58
N SER A 291 9.91 -0.70 -12.61
CA SER A 291 8.68 -1.47 -12.79
C SER A 291 8.79 -2.83 -12.12
N TYR A 292 7.66 -3.38 -11.67
CA TYR A 292 7.63 -4.70 -11.04
C TYR A 292 6.34 -5.46 -11.34
N LEU A 293 6.45 -6.78 -11.28
CA LEU A 293 5.34 -7.71 -11.21
C LEU A 293 5.17 -8.14 -9.75
N SER A 294 3.96 -8.40 -9.34
CA SER A 294 3.64 -8.86 -7.99
C SER A 294 2.68 -10.01 -8.02
N MET A 295 2.84 -10.93 -7.09
CA MET A 295 1.94 -12.05 -6.87
C MET A 295 1.75 -12.28 -5.38
N GLY A 296 0.66 -12.93 -5.01
CA GLY A 296 0.42 -13.25 -3.62
C GLY A 296 -0.66 -14.28 -3.41
N VAL A 297 -0.60 -14.87 -2.24
CA VAL A 297 -1.60 -15.81 -1.73
C VAL A 297 -2.04 -15.33 -0.36
N GLY A 298 -3.33 -15.43 -0.09
CA GLY A 298 -3.90 -15.13 1.21
C GLY A 298 -4.82 -16.25 1.66
N TYR A 299 -4.87 -16.45 2.95
CA TYR A 299 -5.79 -17.40 3.56
C TYR A 299 -6.48 -16.76 4.77
N HIS A 300 -7.80 -16.79 4.76
CA HIS A 300 -8.63 -16.31 5.85
C HIS A 300 -9.01 -17.49 6.75
N LEU A 301 -8.44 -17.51 7.94
CA LEU A 301 -8.58 -18.59 8.90
C LEU A 301 -9.53 -18.18 10.04
N LEU A 302 -10.47 -19.07 10.39
CA LEU A 302 -11.37 -18.92 11.55
C LEU A 302 -12.13 -17.59 11.58
N GLU A 303 -12.41 -16.99 10.41
CA GLU A 303 -13.13 -15.72 10.26
C GLU A 303 -12.49 -14.52 10.99
N ARG A 304 -11.28 -14.67 11.51
CA ARG A 304 -10.61 -13.67 12.35
C ARG A 304 -9.15 -13.42 12.01
N ILE A 305 -8.53 -14.34 11.30
CA ILE A 305 -7.09 -14.28 11.03
C ILE A 305 -6.88 -14.28 9.52
N ASP A 306 -6.22 -13.27 9.02
CA ASP A 306 -5.75 -13.23 7.63
C ASP A 306 -4.24 -13.48 7.59
N LEU A 307 -3.84 -14.54 6.90
CA LEU A 307 -2.46 -14.80 6.54
C LEU A 307 -2.24 -14.37 5.09
N ASN A 308 -1.22 -13.56 4.85
CA ASN A 308 -0.89 -13.07 3.52
C ASN A 308 0.59 -13.29 3.22
N LEU A 309 0.86 -13.82 2.03
CA LEU A 309 2.19 -13.91 1.44
C LEU A 309 2.21 -13.09 0.16
N SER A 310 3.28 -12.38 -0.09
CA SER A 310 3.49 -11.64 -1.33
C SER A 310 4.92 -11.81 -1.84
N TYR A 311 5.05 -11.79 -3.15
CA TYR A 311 6.33 -11.71 -3.82
C TYR A 311 6.27 -10.63 -4.89
N ARG A 312 7.27 -9.77 -4.92
CA ARG A 312 7.44 -8.72 -5.92
C ARG A 312 8.73 -8.96 -6.70
N LEU A 313 8.59 -9.09 -8.00
CA LEU A 313 9.68 -9.28 -8.95
C LEU A 313 9.94 -7.95 -9.66
N CYS A 314 11.08 -7.33 -9.40
CA CYS A 314 11.52 -6.13 -10.11
C CYS A 314 12.08 -6.52 -11.48
N THR A 315 11.62 -5.82 -12.53
CA THR A 315 11.94 -6.20 -13.92
C THR A 315 13.32 -5.74 -14.35
N GLN A 316 13.87 -4.72 -13.69
CA GLN A 316 15.12 -4.09 -14.08
C GLN A 316 16.31 -4.59 -13.22
N ASP A 317 16.08 -4.85 -11.95
CA ASP A 317 17.12 -5.24 -11.01
C ASP A 317 16.55 -6.22 -9.96
N ARG A 318 17.14 -7.41 -9.90
CA ARG A 318 16.73 -8.48 -8.98
C ARG A 318 17.05 -8.17 -7.51
N ALA A 319 18.00 -7.27 -7.25
CA ALA A 319 18.33 -6.85 -5.89
C ALA A 319 17.13 -6.20 -5.17
N PHE A 320 16.16 -5.69 -5.92
CA PHE A 320 14.92 -5.12 -5.39
C PHE A 320 13.73 -6.08 -5.35
N ASN A 321 13.95 -7.36 -5.63
CA ASN A 321 12.92 -8.37 -5.39
C ASN A 321 12.54 -8.36 -3.92
N GLN A 322 11.28 -8.57 -3.62
CA GLN A 322 10.78 -8.46 -2.26
C GLN A 322 9.85 -9.62 -1.93
N PHE A 323 10.06 -10.23 -0.77
CA PHE A 323 9.16 -11.22 -0.19
C PHE A 323 8.49 -10.64 1.06
N GLY A 324 7.19 -10.84 1.22
CA GLY A 324 6.43 -10.35 2.36
C GLY A 324 5.61 -11.43 3.03
N VAL A 325 5.56 -11.38 4.35
CA VAL A 325 4.68 -12.18 5.21
C VAL A 325 3.88 -11.24 6.08
N GLY A 326 2.57 -11.44 6.17
CA GLY A 326 1.68 -10.61 6.97
C GLY A 326 0.60 -11.42 7.65
N LEU A 327 0.27 -10.98 8.87
CA LEU A 327 -0.82 -11.50 9.68
C LEU A 327 -1.72 -10.35 10.08
N SER A 328 -3.03 -10.57 10.07
CA SER A 328 -3.96 -9.66 10.70
C SER A 328 -5.02 -10.40 11.50
N PHE A 329 -5.50 -9.73 12.52
CA PHE A 329 -6.48 -10.24 13.46
C PHE A 329 -7.65 -9.27 13.53
N ASP A 330 -8.87 -9.80 13.39
CA ASP A 330 -10.09 -9.09 13.73
C ASP A 330 -10.55 -9.52 15.11
N LEU A 331 -10.43 -8.62 16.08
CA LEU A 331 -10.80 -8.83 17.48
C LEU A 331 -12.25 -8.37 17.77
N GLY A 332 -12.98 -7.95 16.75
CA GLY A 332 -14.40 -7.60 16.85
C GLY A 332 -15.33 -8.81 17.03
N LYS A 333 -16.62 -8.54 17.19
CA LYS A 333 -17.63 -9.60 17.23
C LYS A 333 -17.65 -10.35 15.91
N THR A 334 -17.77 -11.67 15.98
CA THR A 334 -17.88 -12.60 14.86
C THR A 334 -18.85 -12.07 13.80
N ARG A 335 -18.41 -11.97 12.59
CA ARG A 335 -19.19 -11.60 11.44
C ARG A 335 -20.19 -12.74 11.17
N ASP A 336 -21.43 -12.43 11.11
CA ASP A 336 -22.42 -13.36 10.55
C ASP A 336 -22.21 -13.39 9.03
N THR A 337 -21.34 -14.31 8.58
CA THR A 337 -20.92 -14.44 7.18
C THR A 337 -22.09 -14.78 6.25
N SER A 338 -23.23 -15.21 6.78
CA SER A 338 -24.42 -15.51 6.00
C SER A 338 -25.05 -14.25 5.34
N LYS A 339 -24.77 -13.05 5.88
CA LYS A 339 -25.38 -11.79 5.43
C LYS A 339 -24.47 -10.90 4.56
N THR A 340 -23.23 -11.30 4.28
CA THR A 340 -22.24 -10.39 3.69
C THR A 340 -22.30 -10.28 2.17
N PHE A 341 -23.09 -11.09 1.50
CA PHE A 341 -23.28 -11.05 0.04
C PHE A 341 -24.76 -11.09 -0.35
N VAL A 342 -25.60 -10.30 0.36
CA VAL A 342 -26.90 -9.91 -0.19
C VAL A 342 -26.66 -8.67 -1.06
N TYR A 343 -26.53 -8.88 -2.32
CA TYR A 343 -26.44 -7.86 -3.38
C TYR A 343 -27.78 -7.72 -4.09
#